data_7c65a22d75ce356d7fede520e38220fc
#
_entry.id   7c65a22d75ce356d7fede520e38220fc
#
_cell.length_a   1.000
_cell.length_b   1.000
_cell.length_c   1.000
_cell.angle_alpha   90.00
_cell.angle_beta   90.00
_cell.angle_gamma   90.00
#
_symmetry.space_group_name_H-M   'P 1'
#
loop_
_entity.id
_entity.type
_entity.pdbx_description
1 polymer ?
#
loop_
_entity_poly.entity_id
_entity_poly.type
_entity_poly.pdbx_seq_one_letter_code
_entity_poly.pdbx_strand_id
1 'polypeptide(L)'
;YDNAVMPLLTALLEKVTGMPLADYARVQLVEPLAMSAPTYQRGLHLRTLDMARLGQLSLNAGAWDGQQIVPTAFASAATQRQNAGGPPVAMPYGYLWWIVPSREPGKIFMASGYGGQLIWVHEALKLVVAVTATASPDSQRRGHTVQLLQKKIVPAALQRAAQSPP
;
A
#
# COMPACT_ATOMS: atom_id res chain seq x y z
N TYR A 1 2.45 -15.34 -0.04
CA TYR A 1 3.47 -14.27 0.01
C TYR A 1 4.81 -14.85 0.44
N ASP A 2 5.83 -14.62 -0.34
CA ASP A 2 7.18 -15.09 -0.03
C ASP A 2 8.17 -13.92 -0.20
N ASN A 3 8.90 -13.60 0.87
CA ASN A 3 9.91 -12.55 0.86
C ASN A 3 11.10 -12.88 -0.08
N ALA A 4 11.33 -14.14 -0.43
CA ALA A 4 12.37 -14.55 -1.37
C ALA A 4 12.14 -13.99 -2.78
N VAL A 5 10.92 -13.61 -3.13
CA VAL A 5 10.58 -13.00 -4.42
C VAL A 5 11.14 -11.57 -4.53
N MET A 6 11.31 -10.84 -3.42
CA MET A 6 11.74 -9.44 -3.47
C MET A 6 13.13 -9.24 -4.06
N PRO A 7 14.17 -10.01 -3.67
CA PRO A 7 15.48 -9.92 -4.33
C PRO A 7 15.44 -10.23 -5.82
N LEU A 8 14.60 -11.18 -6.25
CA LEU A 8 14.43 -11.54 -7.65
C LEU A 8 13.80 -10.38 -8.44
N LEU A 9 12.76 -9.77 -7.92
CA LEU A 9 12.11 -8.60 -8.54
C LEU A 9 13.07 -7.41 -8.62
N THR A 10 13.87 -7.18 -7.58
CA THR A 10 14.93 -6.16 -7.58
C THR A 10 15.94 -6.41 -8.69
N ALA A 11 16.51 -7.62 -8.76
CA ALA A 11 17.49 -7.98 -9.79
C ALA A 11 16.92 -7.86 -11.21
N LEU A 12 15.65 -8.26 -11.40
CA LEU A 12 14.97 -8.12 -12.69
C LEU A 12 14.82 -6.65 -13.08
N LEU A 13 14.36 -5.80 -12.14
CA LEU A 13 14.19 -4.37 -12.36
C LEU A 13 15.52 -3.70 -12.71
N GLU A 14 16.58 -3.97 -11.96
CA GLU A 14 17.92 -3.43 -12.22
C GLU A 14 18.47 -3.87 -13.58
N LYS A 15 18.23 -5.14 -13.94
CA LYS A 15 18.64 -5.66 -15.25
C LYS A 15 17.89 -4.97 -16.40
N VAL A 16 16.59 -4.75 -16.27
CA VAL A 16 15.76 -4.15 -17.33
C VAL A 16 16.00 -2.65 -17.45
N THR A 17 16.18 -1.96 -16.34
CA THR A 17 16.35 -0.50 -16.33
C THR A 17 17.80 -0.05 -16.50
N GLY A 18 18.76 -0.93 -16.24
CA GLY A 18 20.18 -0.59 -16.15
C GLY A 18 20.55 0.29 -14.97
N MET A 19 19.65 0.46 -13.99
CA MET A 19 19.81 1.33 -12.82
C MET A 19 19.68 0.53 -11.54
N PRO A 20 20.47 0.85 -10.48
CA PRO A 20 20.19 0.34 -9.13
C PRO A 20 18.78 0.70 -8.68
N LEU A 21 18.14 -0.21 -7.92
CA LEU A 21 16.78 -0.01 -7.42
C LEU A 21 16.58 1.36 -6.74
N ALA A 22 17.54 1.76 -5.90
CA ALA A 22 17.44 3.03 -5.17
C ALA A 22 17.43 4.25 -6.09
N ASP A 23 18.25 4.26 -7.14
CA ASP A 23 18.32 5.34 -8.12
C ASP A 23 17.07 5.37 -8.99
N TYR A 24 16.61 4.22 -9.46
CA TYR A 24 15.38 4.12 -10.22
C TYR A 24 14.18 4.60 -9.40
N ALA A 25 14.04 4.11 -8.15
CA ALA A 25 12.97 4.53 -7.27
C ALA A 25 13.04 6.04 -6.94
N ARG A 26 14.24 6.60 -6.78
CA ARG A 26 14.43 8.03 -6.52
C ARG A 26 13.82 8.85 -7.67
N VAL A 27 14.16 8.55 -8.90
CA VAL A 27 13.70 9.31 -10.07
C VAL A 27 12.22 9.08 -10.36
N GLN A 28 11.75 7.83 -10.26
CA GLN A 28 10.40 7.46 -10.71
C GLN A 28 9.30 7.61 -9.63
N LEU A 29 9.67 7.66 -8.35
CA LEU A 29 8.70 7.73 -7.26
C LEU A 29 9.04 8.80 -6.22
N VAL A 30 10.27 8.80 -5.69
CA VAL A 30 10.62 9.65 -4.54
C VAL A 30 10.54 11.12 -4.89
N GLU A 31 11.18 11.53 -5.98
CA GLU A 31 11.16 12.92 -6.45
C GLU A 31 9.77 13.36 -6.91
N PRO A 32 9.06 12.62 -7.80
CA PRO A 32 7.73 13.02 -8.24
C PRO A 32 6.69 13.12 -7.12
N LEU A 33 6.78 12.25 -6.11
CA LEU A 33 5.87 12.26 -4.96
C LEU A 33 6.35 13.18 -3.83
N ALA A 34 7.43 13.90 -4.00
CA ALA A 34 8.08 14.73 -2.96
C ALA A 34 8.31 13.95 -1.64
N MET A 35 8.69 12.68 -1.75
CA MET A 35 8.98 11.82 -0.60
C MET A 35 10.38 12.12 -0.04
N SER A 36 10.59 11.79 1.23
CA SER A 36 11.94 11.69 1.78
C SER A 36 12.65 10.47 1.23
N ALA A 37 13.98 10.58 1.10
CA ALA A 37 14.78 9.45 0.65
C ALA A 37 14.56 8.23 1.55
N PRO A 38 14.09 7.10 1.00
CA PRO A 38 13.93 5.87 1.76
C PRO A 38 15.27 5.24 2.05
N THR A 39 15.32 4.34 3.05
CA THR A 39 16.46 3.46 3.26
C THR A 39 16.08 2.02 2.95
N TYR A 40 17.06 1.26 2.45
CA TYR A 40 16.84 -0.11 1.96
C TYR A 40 17.57 -1.17 2.82
N GLN A 41 18.03 -0.79 4.02
CA GLN A 41 18.73 -1.69 4.93
C GLN A 41 17.74 -2.67 5.59
N ARG A 42 17.89 -3.98 5.31
CA ARG A 42 17.01 -5.03 5.84
C ARG A 42 15.53 -4.84 5.53
N GLY A 43 15.20 -4.17 4.43
CA GLY A 43 13.86 -3.86 3.98
C GLY A 43 13.69 -2.38 3.60
N LEU A 44 12.52 -2.04 3.12
CA LEU A 44 12.18 -0.66 2.74
C LEU A 44 11.68 0.11 3.97
N HIS A 45 12.38 1.18 4.33
CA HIS A 45 11.98 2.07 5.42
C HIS A 45 11.50 3.41 4.87
N LEU A 46 10.27 3.73 5.20
CA LEU A 46 9.58 4.96 4.80
C LEU A 46 9.06 5.70 6.03
N ARG A 47 8.93 7.02 5.92
CA ARG A 47 8.14 7.78 6.89
C ARG A 47 6.64 7.49 6.67
N THR A 48 5.84 7.61 7.72
CA THR A 48 4.38 7.39 7.66
C THR A 48 3.72 8.25 6.58
N LEU A 49 4.15 9.50 6.42
CA LEU A 49 3.64 10.39 5.38
C LEU A 49 3.96 9.86 3.96
N ASP A 50 5.14 9.31 3.76
CA ASP A 50 5.55 8.78 2.45
C ASP A 50 4.80 7.47 2.13
N MET A 51 4.50 6.66 3.14
CA MET A 51 3.57 5.52 3.01
C MET A 51 2.16 6.00 2.59
N ALA A 52 1.66 7.09 3.18
CA ALA A 52 0.37 7.66 2.79
C ALA A 52 0.39 8.17 1.33
N ARG A 53 1.49 8.76 0.86
CA ARG A 53 1.65 9.19 -0.54
C ARG A 53 1.58 8.02 -1.52
N LEU A 54 2.21 6.88 -1.19
CA LEU A 54 2.09 5.66 -2.00
C LEU A 54 0.65 5.12 -2.03
N GLY A 55 -0.04 5.17 -0.89
CA GLY A 55 -1.45 4.84 -0.82
C GLY A 55 -2.31 5.78 -1.67
N GLN A 56 -2.05 7.08 -1.63
CA GLN A 56 -2.75 8.09 -2.43
C GLN A 56 -2.49 7.93 -3.93
N LEU A 57 -1.23 7.66 -4.32
CA LEU A 57 -0.90 7.32 -5.71
C LEU A 57 -1.72 6.13 -6.21
N SER A 58 -1.85 5.10 -5.38
CA SER A 58 -2.62 3.89 -5.72
C SER A 58 -4.12 4.17 -5.76
N LEU A 59 -4.65 4.99 -4.85
CA LEU A 59 -6.05 5.45 -4.85
C LEU A 59 -6.39 6.23 -6.13
N ASN A 60 -5.45 7.02 -6.62
CA ASN A 60 -5.59 7.82 -7.84
C ASN A 60 -5.20 7.03 -9.11
N ALA A 61 -5.24 5.70 -9.08
CA ALA A 61 -4.89 4.85 -10.21
C ALA A 61 -3.54 5.21 -10.87
N GLY A 62 -2.56 5.53 -10.04
CA GLY A 62 -1.20 5.84 -10.48
C GLY A 62 -0.94 7.30 -10.87
N ALA A 63 -1.92 8.19 -10.70
CA ALA A 63 -1.76 9.63 -10.97
C ALA A 63 -1.37 10.40 -9.70
N TRP A 64 -0.50 11.39 -9.85
CA TRP A 64 -0.05 12.29 -8.79
C TRP A 64 0.16 13.69 -9.35
N ASP A 65 -0.46 14.69 -8.73
CA ASP A 65 -0.37 16.11 -9.10
C ASP A 65 -0.55 16.36 -10.61
N GLY A 66 -1.60 15.71 -11.20
CA GLY A 66 -1.93 15.82 -12.62
C GLY A 66 -1.04 15.00 -13.57
N GLN A 67 -0.02 14.32 -13.06
CA GLN A 67 0.88 13.47 -13.86
C GLN A 67 0.60 11.98 -13.64
N GLN A 68 0.67 11.18 -14.70
CA GLN A 68 0.57 9.73 -14.61
C GLN A 68 1.96 9.15 -14.30
N ILE A 69 2.19 8.80 -13.03
CA ILE A 69 3.46 8.23 -12.54
C ILE A 69 3.53 6.73 -12.81
N VAL A 70 2.44 6.01 -12.56
CA VAL A 70 2.30 4.58 -12.85
C VAL A 70 1.21 4.40 -13.89
N PRO A 71 1.43 3.67 -15.00
CA PRO A 71 0.39 3.47 -16.01
C PRO A 71 -0.93 2.99 -15.40
N THR A 72 -2.05 3.63 -15.75
CA THR A 72 -3.37 3.38 -15.18
C THR A 72 -3.76 1.90 -15.25
N ALA A 73 -3.49 1.26 -16.39
CA ALA A 73 -3.78 -0.17 -16.57
C ALA A 73 -3.03 -1.05 -15.56
N PHE A 74 -1.74 -0.74 -15.29
CA PHE A 74 -0.93 -1.46 -14.31
C PHE A 74 -1.41 -1.18 -12.88
N ALA A 75 -1.65 0.08 -12.52
CA ALA A 75 -2.16 0.47 -11.20
C ALA A 75 -3.50 -0.22 -10.89
N SER A 76 -4.39 -0.28 -11.89
CA SER A 76 -5.67 -0.97 -11.78
C SER A 76 -5.50 -2.49 -11.60
N ALA A 77 -4.63 -3.12 -12.39
CA ALA A 77 -4.35 -4.54 -12.26
C ALA A 77 -3.68 -4.88 -10.93
N ALA A 78 -2.76 -4.03 -10.44
CA ALA A 78 -2.06 -4.24 -9.19
C ALA A 78 -3.01 -4.28 -7.98
N THR A 79 -4.10 -3.52 -8.02
CA THR A 79 -5.11 -3.41 -6.95
C THR A 79 -6.36 -4.26 -7.21
N GLN A 80 -6.26 -5.27 -8.08
CA GLN A 80 -7.30 -6.27 -8.33
C GLN A 80 -6.83 -7.65 -7.91
N ARG A 81 -7.80 -8.57 -7.68
CA ARG A 81 -7.50 -9.96 -7.38
C ARG A 81 -6.80 -10.62 -8.57
N GLN A 82 -5.56 -11.03 -8.38
CA GLN A 82 -4.78 -11.82 -9.33
C GLN A 82 -4.73 -13.30 -8.94
N ASN A 83 -4.82 -13.59 -7.63
CA ASN A 83 -4.85 -14.96 -7.11
C ASN A 83 -5.65 -15.02 -5.79
N ALA A 84 -5.81 -16.23 -5.24
CA ALA A 84 -6.55 -16.45 -4.01
C ALA A 84 -5.84 -15.93 -2.76
N GLY A 85 -4.54 -15.60 -2.87
CA GLY A 85 -3.70 -15.28 -1.73
C GLY A 85 -3.33 -16.52 -0.90
N GLY A 86 -2.95 -16.29 0.33
CA GLY A 86 -2.53 -17.32 1.26
C GLY A 86 -1.96 -16.73 2.54
N PRO A 87 -1.26 -17.53 3.35
CA PRO A 87 -0.59 -17.03 4.54
C PRO A 87 0.33 -15.84 4.21
N PRO A 88 0.57 -14.90 5.14
CA PRO A 88 0.04 -14.88 6.52
C PRO A 88 -1.33 -14.20 6.67
N VAL A 89 -1.86 -13.54 5.63
CA VAL A 89 -3.07 -12.71 5.73
C VAL A 89 -4.33 -13.48 5.28
N ALA A 90 -4.16 -14.48 4.41
CA ALA A 90 -5.25 -15.34 3.88
C ALA A 90 -6.35 -14.52 3.16
N MET A 91 -5.96 -13.50 2.43
CA MET A 91 -6.85 -12.69 1.58
C MET A 91 -6.42 -12.80 0.12
N PRO A 92 -7.32 -12.53 -0.84
CA PRO A 92 -6.94 -12.38 -2.25
C PRO A 92 -5.77 -11.41 -2.41
N TYR A 93 -4.93 -11.64 -3.43
CA TYR A 93 -3.71 -10.88 -3.63
C TYR A 93 -3.61 -10.33 -5.05
N GLY A 94 -3.21 -9.08 -5.16
CA GLY A 94 -2.90 -8.39 -6.39
C GLY A 94 -1.38 -8.38 -6.64
N TYR A 95 -0.83 -7.30 -7.20
CA TYR A 95 0.61 -7.12 -7.33
C TYR A 95 1.14 -6.37 -6.10
N LEU A 96 1.60 -7.13 -5.11
CA LEU A 96 2.08 -6.65 -3.81
C LEU A 96 1.01 -5.95 -2.93
N TRP A 97 -0.27 -6.07 -3.29
CA TRP A 97 -1.40 -5.59 -2.52
C TRP A 97 -2.31 -6.74 -2.08
N TRP A 98 -2.69 -6.76 -0.82
CA TRP A 98 -3.78 -7.59 -0.30
C TRP A 98 -5.11 -6.95 -0.68
N ILE A 99 -6.01 -7.73 -1.25
CA ILE A 99 -7.34 -7.27 -1.66
C ILE A 99 -8.32 -7.64 -0.58
N VAL A 100 -8.93 -6.65 0.05
CA VAL A 100 -9.86 -6.86 1.16
C VAL A 100 -11.24 -7.12 0.61
N PRO A 101 -11.83 -8.31 0.84
CA PRO A 101 -13.19 -8.59 0.44
C PRO A 101 -14.16 -7.61 1.11
N SER A 102 -14.99 -6.94 0.35
CA SER A 102 -16.01 -6.01 0.83
C SER A 102 -17.31 -6.21 0.07
N ARG A 103 -18.44 -5.92 0.73
CA ARG A 103 -19.76 -5.78 0.11
C ARG A 103 -20.03 -4.34 -0.32
N GLU A 104 -19.20 -3.40 0.08
CA GLU A 104 -19.30 -2.00 -0.26
C GLU A 104 -18.80 -1.76 -1.69
N PRO A 105 -19.35 -0.77 -2.42
CA PRO A 105 -18.83 -0.40 -3.73
C PRO A 105 -17.40 0.11 -3.63
N GLY A 106 -16.63 -0.09 -4.71
CA GLY A 106 -15.21 0.29 -4.78
C GLY A 106 -14.29 -0.77 -4.19
N LYS A 107 -13.00 -0.60 -4.45
CA LYS A 107 -11.98 -1.51 -3.97
C LYS A 107 -11.50 -1.11 -2.58
N ILE A 108 -11.18 -2.12 -1.79
CA ILE A 108 -10.41 -1.96 -0.55
C ILE A 108 -9.18 -2.82 -0.68
N PHE A 109 -8.02 -2.24 -0.51
CA PHE A 109 -6.75 -2.96 -0.60
C PHE A 109 -5.73 -2.42 0.41
N MET A 110 -4.74 -3.24 0.75
CA MET A 110 -3.74 -2.87 1.73
C MET A 110 -2.36 -3.46 1.45
N ALA A 111 -1.32 -2.74 1.84
CA ALA A 111 0.00 -3.27 2.06
C ALA A 111 0.20 -3.46 3.57
N SER A 112 0.63 -4.64 3.99
CA SER A 112 0.79 -5.00 5.41
C SER A 112 2.20 -5.52 5.66
N GLY A 113 2.92 -4.88 6.58
CA GLY A 113 4.24 -5.28 7.02
C GLY A 113 4.23 -6.07 8.32
N TYR A 114 5.29 -6.84 8.57
CA TYR A 114 5.43 -7.77 9.69
C TYR A 114 5.20 -7.14 11.07
N GLY A 115 5.61 -5.91 11.29
CA GLY A 115 5.50 -5.21 12.58
C GLY A 115 4.19 -4.49 12.83
N GLY A 116 3.17 -4.65 11.95
CA GLY A 116 1.92 -3.90 12.04
C GLY A 116 1.93 -2.59 11.27
N GLN A 117 2.96 -2.37 10.43
CA GLN A 117 2.95 -1.28 9.46
C GLN A 117 1.86 -1.55 8.43
N LEU A 118 1.13 -0.51 8.06
CA LEU A 118 -0.03 -0.66 7.18
C LEU A 118 -0.17 0.56 6.26
N ILE A 119 -0.47 0.29 5.00
CA ILE A 119 -1.11 1.24 4.11
C ILE A 119 -2.48 0.62 3.78
N TRP A 120 -3.55 1.34 4.11
CA TRP A 120 -4.92 0.92 3.80
C TRP A 120 -5.54 1.93 2.87
N VAL A 121 -6.19 1.45 1.82
CA VAL A 121 -6.84 2.28 0.81
C VAL A 121 -8.29 1.81 0.64
N HIS A 122 -9.23 2.76 0.69
CA HIS A 122 -10.66 2.53 0.50
C HIS A 122 -11.18 3.49 -0.56
N GLU A 123 -11.42 2.98 -1.76
CA GLU A 123 -11.77 3.82 -2.93
C GLU A 123 -13.07 4.61 -2.73
N ALA A 124 -14.15 3.97 -2.30
CA ALA A 124 -15.44 4.65 -2.16
C ALA A 124 -15.41 5.79 -1.11
N LEU A 125 -14.59 5.64 -0.07
CA LEU A 125 -14.43 6.68 0.95
C LEU A 125 -13.34 7.70 0.61
N LYS A 126 -12.62 7.51 -0.51
CA LYS A 126 -11.41 8.27 -0.86
C LYS A 126 -10.45 8.38 0.33
N LEU A 127 -10.31 7.28 1.06
CA LEU A 127 -9.58 7.22 2.31
C LEU A 127 -8.27 6.45 2.15
N VAL A 128 -7.19 7.08 2.58
CA VAL A 128 -5.89 6.43 2.76
C VAL A 128 -5.51 6.52 4.23
N VAL A 129 -5.12 5.40 4.81
CA VAL A 129 -4.60 5.33 6.18
C VAL A 129 -3.22 4.69 6.14
N ALA A 130 -2.23 5.40 6.64
CA ALA A 130 -0.88 4.86 6.83
C ALA A 130 -0.57 4.79 8.32
N VAL A 131 -0.06 3.65 8.77
CA VAL A 131 0.30 3.42 10.17
C VAL A 131 1.70 2.83 10.23
N THR A 132 2.51 3.36 11.12
CA THR A 132 3.76 2.76 11.55
C THR A 132 3.61 2.20 12.96
N ALA A 133 4.24 1.08 13.23
CA ALA A 133 4.22 0.45 14.53
C ALA A 133 5.60 -0.15 14.85
N THR A 134 5.91 -0.28 16.14
CA THR A 134 7.09 -1.00 16.56
C THR A 134 6.90 -2.49 16.32
N ALA A 135 7.85 -3.11 15.63
CA ALA A 135 7.82 -4.55 15.39
C ALA A 135 7.75 -5.32 16.72
N SER A 136 6.81 -6.25 16.82
CA SER A 136 6.63 -7.10 17.99
C SER A 136 6.45 -8.56 17.56
N PRO A 137 7.06 -9.52 18.25
CA PRO A 137 6.77 -10.94 18.05
C PRO A 137 5.34 -11.33 18.50
N ASP A 138 4.71 -10.50 19.34
CA ASP A 138 3.35 -10.70 19.81
C ASP A 138 2.33 -10.50 18.68
N SER A 139 1.65 -11.58 18.28
CA SER A 139 0.64 -11.57 17.21
C SER A 139 -0.57 -10.69 17.56
N GLN A 140 -0.92 -10.57 18.84
CA GLN A 140 -2.03 -9.70 19.26
C GLN A 140 -1.69 -8.23 19.01
N ARG A 141 -0.47 -7.79 19.36
CA ARG A 141 -0.01 -6.43 19.09
C ARG A 141 0.03 -6.11 17.60
N ARG A 142 0.43 -7.08 16.77
CA ARG A 142 0.41 -6.92 15.31
C ARG A 142 -0.99 -6.70 14.75
N GLY A 143 -2.01 -7.29 15.36
CA GLY A 143 -3.42 -7.13 15.01
C GLY A 143 -4.04 -5.79 15.43
N HIS A 144 -3.42 -5.06 16.36
CA HIS A 144 -4.00 -3.81 16.90
C HIS A 144 -4.22 -2.74 15.83
N THR A 145 -3.32 -2.62 14.87
CA THR A 145 -3.45 -1.65 13.76
C THR A 145 -4.71 -1.91 12.94
N VAL A 146 -4.94 -3.18 12.57
CA VAL A 146 -6.13 -3.56 11.80
C VAL A 146 -7.39 -3.40 12.64
N GLN A 147 -7.34 -3.72 13.93
CA GLN A 147 -8.47 -3.50 14.85
C GLN A 147 -8.82 -2.02 15.02
N LEU A 148 -7.82 -1.15 15.16
CA LEU A 148 -8.02 0.30 15.23
C LEU A 148 -8.71 0.80 13.95
N LEU A 149 -8.21 0.37 12.81
CA LEU A 149 -8.78 0.71 11.51
C LEU A 149 -10.25 0.29 11.41
N GLN A 150 -10.54 -0.99 11.66
CA GLN A 150 -11.88 -1.57 11.49
C GLN A 150 -12.89 -1.08 12.53
N LYS A 151 -12.44 -0.87 13.78
CA LYS A 151 -13.35 -0.52 14.89
C LYS A 151 -13.53 0.99 15.10
N LYS A 152 -12.62 1.82 14.59
CA LYS A 152 -12.63 3.26 14.84
C LYS A 152 -12.57 4.11 13.58
N ILE A 153 -11.53 3.91 12.74
CA ILE A 153 -11.26 4.83 11.63
C ILE A 153 -12.28 4.66 10.51
N VAL A 154 -12.50 3.44 10.02
CA VAL A 154 -13.46 3.19 8.95
C VAL A 154 -14.89 3.54 9.35
N PRO A 155 -15.41 3.14 10.52
CA PRO A 155 -16.73 3.57 10.96
C PRO A 155 -16.90 5.09 11.05
N ALA A 156 -15.90 5.81 11.57
CA ALA A 156 -15.93 7.27 11.63
C ALA A 156 -15.95 7.91 10.22
N ALA A 157 -15.19 7.36 9.28
CA ALA A 157 -15.18 7.82 7.89
C ALA A 157 -16.53 7.56 7.19
N LEU A 158 -17.15 6.40 7.42
CA LEU A 158 -18.49 6.08 6.92
C LEU A 158 -19.56 7.04 7.48
N GLN A 159 -19.52 7.32 8.78
CA GLN A 159 -20.44 8.29 9.40
C GLN A 159 -20.28 9.68 8.78
N ARG A 160 -19.04 10.13 8.58
CA ARG A 160 -18.76 11.42 7.96
C ARG A 160 -19.28 11.47 6.51
N ALA A 161 -19.05 10.42 5.73
CA ALA A 161 -19.53 10.34 4.36
C ALA A 161 -21.05 10.39 4.26
N ALA A 162 -21.75 9.74 5.20
CA ALA A 162 -23.23 9.77 5.29
C ALA A 162 -23.80 11.16 5.69
N GLN A 163 -23.01 12.01 6.31
CA GLN A 163 -23.40 13.36 6.75
C GLN A 163 -22.99 14.44 5.72
N SER A 164 -22.16 14.13 4.75
CA SER A 164 -21.76 15.08 3.71
C SER A 164 -22.83 15.09 2.62
N PRO A 165 -23.41 16.25 2.25
CA PRO A 165 -24.32 16.33 1.12
C PRO A 165 -23.60 15.92 -0.17
N PRO A 166 -24.35 15.41 -1.15
CA PRO A 166 -23.81 15.00 -2.46
C PRO A 166 -23.18 16.14 -3.25
#